data_579a51e99cf33c1e4dad181013b9b0c1
#
_entry.id   579a51e99cf33c1e4dad181013b9b0c1
#
_cell.length_a   1.000
_cell.length_b   1.000
_cell.length_c   1.000
_cell.angle_alpha   90.00
_cell.angle_beta   90.00
_cell.angle_gamma   90.00
#
_symmetry.space_group_name_H-M   'P 1'
#
loop_
_entity.id
_entity.type
_entity.pdbx_description
1 polymer ?
#
loop_
_entity_poly.entity_id
_entity_poly.type
_entity_poly.pdbx_seq_one_letter_code
_entity_poly.pdbx_strand_id
1 'polypeptide(L)'
;MKKLIIVILLVTSILVGCTTNELTNKTDTEELVFQPYLEIQKNSSISLGIHNVPEGYMAPAKQQGKVVRFDYMTNTYDYQDRVMKKYAYVYIPYGYETSTERYDVVYTMHGHTGDVTSFPGELDDLTDIKNVIDHLIEKKEMKPMLMVFASYYHDNVDMDTDDYDASLTEAFGKELQNDLIPQFENAYHTYASSTSEEDLIASRDHRIFLGFSMGAVTTWYRMMDSMRYFRYYVPFS
;
A
#
# COMPACT_ATOMS: atom_id res chain seq x y z
N MET A 1 -12.77 -3.74 12.42
CA MET A 1 -11.44 -4.14 12.92
C MET A 1 -11.06 -5.57 12.53
N LYS A 2 -11.82 -6.64 12.89
CA LYS A 2 -11.46 -8.05 12.54
C LYS A 2 -11.23 -8.31 11.03
N LYS A 3 -11.96 -7.64 10.12
CA LYS A 3 -11.84 -7.83 8.66
C LYS A 3 -10.58 -7.20 8.05
N LEU A 4 -10.08 -6.11 8.62
CA LEU A 4 -8.91 -5.38 8.12
C LEU A 4 -7.61 -6.15 8.30
N ILE A 5 -7.50 -6.88 9.40
CA ILE A 5 -6.30 -7.64 9.78
C ILE A 5 -6.05 -8.82 8.82
N ILE A 6 -7.13 -9.39 8.26
CA ILE A 6 -7.05 -10.48 7.28
C ILE A 6 -6.27 -10.07 6.02
N VAL A 7 -6.35 -8.80 5.63
CA VAL A 7 -5.71 -8.31 4.40
C VAL A 7 -4.21 -8.08 4.58
N ILE A 8 -3.77 -7.65 5.77
CA ILE A 8 -2.34 -7.53 6.06
C ILE A 8 -1.67 -8.92 5.96
N LEU A 9 -2.34 -9.97 6.42
CA LEU A 9 -1.85 -11.35 6.29
C LEU A 9 -1.83 -11.83 4.83
N LEU A 10 -2.77 -11.39 3.99
CA LEU A 10 -2.76 -11.69 2.55
C LEU A 10 -1.59 -11.03 1.82
N VAL A 11 -1.24 -9.79 2.19
CA VAL A 11 -0.07 -9.07 1.62
C VAL A 11 1.24 -9.78 1.98
N THR A 12 1.36 -10.33 3.20
CA THR A 12 2.56 -11.07 3.61
C THR A 12 2.78 -12.35 2.81
N SER A 13 1.70 -13.05 2.45
CA SER A 13 1.79 -14.28 1.65
C SER A 13 2.20 -14.02 0.19
N ILE A 14 1.84 -12.87 -0.37
CA ILE A 14 2.23 -12.49 -1.74
C ILE A 14 3.72 -12.13 -1.81
N LEU A 15 4.25 -11.46 -0.76
CA LEU A 15 5.66 -11.02 -0.74
C LEU A 15 6.66 -12.16 -0.48
N VAL A 16 6.27 -13.20 0.26
CA VAL A 16 7.14 -14.38 0.51
C VAL A 16 7.26 -15.27 -0.73
N GLY A 17 6.29 -15.24 -1.64
CA GLY A 17 6.29 -16.07 -2.87
C GLY A 17 7.21 -15.59 -3.98
N CYS A 18 7.81 -14.40 -3.90
CA CYS A 18 8.62 -13.81 -4.97
C CYS A 18 10.14 -13.94 -4.81
N THR A 19 10.64 -14.71 -3.86
CA THR A 19 12.08 -14.97 -3.76
C THR A 19 12.43 -16.31 -4.41
N THR A 20 13.17 -16.23 -5.51
CA THR A 20 13.86 -17.26 -6.29
C THR A 20 13.08 -17.85 -7.46
N ASN A 21 13.32 -17.28 -8.65
CA ASN A 21 13.60 -18.08 -9.84
C ASN A 21 14.45 -17.25 -10.80
N GLU A 22 15.69 -17.65 -10.97
CA GLU A 22 16.55 -17.18 -12.06
C GLU A 22 15.88 -17.47 -13.40
N LEU A 23 15.66 -16.44 -14.19
CA LEU A 23 15.21 -16.53 -15.57
C LEU A 23 16.34 -17.15 -16.42
N THR A 24 16.32 -18.45 -16.60
CA THR A 24 17.06 -19.08 -17.71
C THR A 24 16.29 -18.81 -19.00
N ASN A 25 16.90 -18.06 -19.91
CA ASN A 25 16.43 -17.87 -21.28
C ASN A 25 16.22 -19.24 -21.95
N LYS A 26 14.98 -19.66 -22.13
CA LYS A 26 14.55 -20.62 -23.13
C LYS A 26 13.42 -20.00 -23.93
N THR A 27 13.70 -19.72 -25.19
CA THR A 27 12.71 -19.46 -26.23
C THR A 27 12.00 -20.78 -26.55
N ASP A 28 10.97 -21.07 -25.77
CA ASP A 28 9.96 -22.05 -26.16
C ASP A 28 8.61 -21.33 -26.09
N THR A 29 7.95 -21.23 -27.25
CA THR A 29 6.55 -20.80 -27.37
C THR A 29 5.67 -21.89 -26.75
N GLU A 30 5.65 -21.98 -25.44
CA GLU A 30 4.61 -22.73 -24.73
C GLU A 30 3.33 -21.91 -24.74
N GLU A 31 2.31 -22.49 -25.36
CA GLU A 31 0.94 -22.06 -25.28
C GLU A 31 0.58 -21.84 -23.81
N LEU A 32 0.19 -20.62 -23.43
CA LEU A 32 -0.26 -20.29 -22.07
C LEU A 32 -1.50 -21.13 -21.77
N VAL A 33 -1.29 -22.34 -21.28
CA VAL A 33 -2.37 -23.17 -20.76
C VAL A 33 -2.89 -22.52 -19.49
N PHE A 34 -4.10 -21.97 -19.56
CA PHE A 34 -4.79 -21.42 -18.42
C PHE A 34 -5.02 -22.55 -17.39
N GLN A 35 -4.24 -22.55 -16.34
CA GLN A 35 -4.42 -23.50 -15.23
C GLN A 35 -5.65 -23.09 -14.41
N PRO A 36 -6.59 -24.02 -14.14
CA PRO A 36 -7.73 -23.72 -13.30
C PRO A 36 -7.27 -23.27 -11.92
N TYR A 37 -7.96 -22.30 -11.35
CA TYR A 37 -7.69 -21.73 -10.02
C TYR A 37 -7.47 -22.78 -8.92
N LEU A 38 -8.16 -23.92 -9.00
CA LEU A 38 -8.03 -25.03 -8.04
C LEU A 38 -6.67 -25.79 -8.13
N GLU A 39 -5.97 -25.76 -9.27
CA GLU A 39 -4.64 -26.37 -9.38
C GLU A 39 -3.55 -25.43 -8.83
N ILE A 40 -3.74 -24.13 -8.97
CA ILE A 40 -2.85 -23.13 -8.34
C ILE A 40 -2.88 -23.28 -6.82
N GLN A 41 -4.04 -23.58 -6.23
CA GLN A 41 -4.16 -23.82 -4.78
C GLN A 41 -3.43 -25.08 -4.30
N LYS A 42 -3.35 -26.14 -5.11
CA LYS A 42 -2.67 -27.40 -4.72
C LYS A 42 -1.16 -27.26 -4.61
N ASN A 43 -0.59 -26.31 -5.32
CA ASN A 43 0.87 -26.09 -5.39
C ASN A 43 1.33 -24.88 -4.57
N SER A 44 0.41 -24.11 -3.99
CA SER A 44 0.78 -22.98 -3.13
C SER A 44 0.82 -23.44 -1.68
N SER A 45 1.89 -23.13 -0.99
CA SER A 45 1.97 -23.20 0.48
C SER A 45 1.11 -22.14 1.18
N ILE A 46 0.34 -21.37 0.41
CA ILE A 46 -0.52 -20.30 0.90
C ILE A 46 -1.83 -20.94 1.38
N SER A 47 -2.09 -20.85 2.66
CA SER A 47 -3.40 -21.19 3.23
C SER A 47 -4.38 -20.09 2.89
N LEU A 48 -5.29 -20.35 1.95
CA LEU A 48 -6.41 -19.47 1.66
C LEU A 48 -7.50 -19.70 2.70
N GLY A 49 -7.42 -19.03 3.80
CA GLY A 49 -8.42 -19.11 4.88
C GLY A 49 -8.57 -17.78 5.60
N ILE A 50 -9.67 -17.65 6.35
CA ILE A 50 -9.82 -16.55 7.30
C ILE A 50 -8.95 -16.90 8.51
N HIS A 51 -7.84 -16.19 8.68
CA HIS A 51 -6.98 -16.34 9.84
C HIS A 51 -7.36 -15.28 10.88
N ASN A 52 -7.48 -15.71 12.13
CA ASN A 52 -7.58 -14.76 13.24
C ASN A 52 -6.20 -14.13 13.47
N VAL A 53 -6.19 -12.89 13.98
CA VAL A 53 -4.96 -12.29 14.49
C VAL A 53 -4.42 -13.19 15.58
N PRO A 54 -3.13 -13.60 15.51
CA PRO A 54 -2.55 -14.42 16.55
C PRO A 54 -2.66 -13.76 17.93
N GLU A 55 -2.79 -14.58 18.97
CA GLU A 55 -2.87 -14.09 20.34
C GLU A 55 -1.65 -13.22 20.67
N GLY A 56 -1.89 -12.08 21.30
CA GLY A 56 -0.86 -11.12 21.71
C GLY A 56 -0.39 -10.14 20.65
N TYR A 57 -0.75 -10.29 19.35
CA TYR A 57 -0.31 -9.35 18.31
C TYR A 57 -0.98 -7.97 18.40
N MET A 58 -2.08 -7.85 19.11
CA MET A 58 -2.71 -6.54 19.38
C MET A 58 -2.01 -5.76 20.50
N ALA A 59 -1.19 -6.42 21.32
CA ALA A 59 -0.36 -5.75 22.32
C ALA A 59 0.92 -5.19 21.68
N PRO A 60 1.59 -4.20 22.29
CA PRO A 60 2.84 -3.67 21.78
C PRO A 60 3.93 -4.74 21.62
N ALA A 61 4.58 -4.80 20.45
CA ALA A 61 5.72 -5.65 20.19
C ALA A 61 6.99 -5.11 20.90
N LYS A 62 8.05 -5.91 20.98
CA LYS A 62 9.34 -5.44 21.50
C LYS A 62 10.04 -4.50 20.53
N GLN A 63 9.97 -4.81 19.23
CA GLN A 63 10.48 -3.97 18.16
C GLN A 63 9.32 -3.20 17.57
N GLN A 64 9.22 -1.92 17.92
CA GLN A 64 8.10 -1.09 17.51
C GLN A 64 8.51 -0.10 16.42
N GLY A 65 7.77 -0.10 15.33
CA GLY A 65 7.77 0.99 14.37
C GLY A 65 7.08 2.23 14.92
N LYS A 66 7.03 3.28 14.13
CA LYS A 66 6.34 4.54 14.45
C LYS A 66 5.44 4.96 13.29
N VAL A 67 4.41 5.74 13.62
CA VAL A 67 3.58 6.44 12.64
C VAL A 67 3.91 7.92 12.73
N VAL A 68 4.15 8.54 11.58
CA VAL A 68 4.48 9.97 11.47
C VAL A 68 3.63 10.64 10.41
N ARG A 69 3.49 11.96 10.48
CA ARG A 69 2.86 12.76 9.45
C ARG A 69 3.89 13.12 8.36
N PHE A 70 3.48 12.97 7.11
CA PHE A 70 4.21 13.39 5.92
C PHE A 70 3.39 14.41 5.15
N ASP A 71 3.85 15.64 5.09
CA ASP A 71 3.23 16.72 4.31
C ASP A 71 3.78 16.75 2.89
N TYR A 72 2.93 16.96 1.90
CA TYR A 72 3.31 17.12 0.50
C TYR A 72 2.45 18.17 -0.20
N MET A 73 2.96 18.70 -1.30
CA MET A 73 2.26 19.65 -2.16
C MET A 73 1.62 18.88 -3.32
N THR A 74 0.39 19.23 -3.68
CA THR A 74 -0.34 18.63 -4.80
C THR A 74 -1.27 19.64 -5.47
N ASN A 75 -1.87 19.25 -6.58
CA ASN A 75 -2.99 19.94 -7.20
C ASN A 75 -4.29 19.17 -6.95
N THR A 76 -5.43 19.86 -7.05
CA THR A 76 -6.74 19.20 -6.94
C THR A 76 -7.03 18.28 -8.12
N TYR A 77 -6.37 18.50 -9.26
CA TYR A 77 -6.56 17.73 -10.52
C TYR A 77 -8.01 17.70 -11.01
N ASP A 78 -8.82 18.62 -10.52
CA ASP A 78 -10.17 18.93 -10.99
C ASP A 78 -10.15 20.11 -11.96
N TYR A 79 -11.33 20.62 -12.35
CA TYR A 79 -11.45 21.76 -13.24
C TYR A 79 -10.89 23.08 -12.67
N GLN A 80 -10.65 23.16 -11.37
CA GLN A 80 -10.08 24.35 -10.70
C GLN A 80 -8.54 24.31 -10.66
N ASP A 81 -7.96 23.14 -10.68
CA ASP A 81 -6.51 22.87 -10.67
C ASP A 81 -5.76 23.72 -9.62
N ARG A 82 -6.25 23.69 -8.38
CA ARG A 82 -5.68 24.49 -7.28
C ARG A 82 -4.52 23.76 -6.63
N VAL A 83 -3.42 24.48 -6.44
CA VAL A 83 -2.31 24.01 -5.60
C VAL A 83 -2.76 23.97 -4.13
N MET A 84 -2.50 22.86 -3.47
CA MET A 84 -2.85 22.65 -2.08
C MET A 84 -1.78 21.86 -1.33
N LYS A 85 -1.76 21.98 -0.01
CA LYS A 85 -0.96 21.16 0.87
C LYS A 85 -1.82 20.04 1.43
N LYS A 86 -1.39 18.81 1.24
CA LYS A 86 -2.01 17.62 1.84
C LYS A 86 -1.01 16.91 2.77
N TYR A 87 -1.49 15.90 3.45
CA TYR A 87 -0.64 15.02 4.24
C TYR A 87 -1.09 13.57 4.14
N ALA A 88 -0.17 12.67 4.40
CA ALA A 88 -0.40 11.27 4.62
C ALA A 88 0.17 10.89 5.99
N TYR A 89 -0.33 9.82 6.61
CA TYR A 89 0.39 9.18 7.69
C TYR A 89 1.31 8.10 7.12
N VAL A 90 2.44 7.89 7.79
CA VAL A 90 3.46 6.95 7.33
C VAL A 90 3.89 6.05 8.49
N TYR A 91 3.71 4.75 8.33
CA TYR A 91 4.34 3.77 9.20
C TYR A 91 5.78 3.56 8.76
N ILE A 92 6.69 3.70 9.70
CA ILE A 92 8.13 3.51 9.56
C ILE A 92 8.53 2.33 10.46
N PRO A 93 9.12 1.24 9.91
CA PRO A 93 9.44 0.05 10.67
C PRO A 93 10.56 0.30 11.67
N TYR A 94 10.62 -0.56 12.71
CA TYR A 94 11.70 -0.56 13.68
C TYR A 94 13.07 -0.68 13.00
N GLY A 95 14.03 0.13 13.45
CA GLY A 95 15.40 0.11 12.94
C GLY A 95 15.63 0.93 11.67
N TYR A 96 14.59 1.51 11.07
CA TYR A 96 14.71 2.32 9.85
C TYR A 96 15.74 3.43 9.96
N GLU A 97 15.76 4.18 11.06
CA GLU A 97 16.63 5.38 11.25
C GLU A 97 18.14 5.05 11.23
N THR A 98 18.49 3.82 11.50
CA THR A 98 19.88 3.35 11.52
C THR A 98 20.21 2.43 10.35
N SER A 99 19.24 2.16 9.49
CA SER A 99 19.36 1.29 8.33
C SER A 99 19.76 2.07 7.09
N THR A 100 20.57 1.46 6.24
CA THR A 100 20.86 1.91 4.88
C THR A 100 20.13 1.09 3.83
N GLU A 101 19.29 0.16 4.28
CA GLU A 101 18.49 -0.69 3.39
C GLU A 101 17.41 0.10 2.66
N ARG A 102 16.96 -0.44 1.53
CA ARG A 102 15.82 0.06 0.79
C ARG A 102 14.57 -0.71 1.17
N TYR A 103 13.44 -0.03 1.18
CA TYR A 103 12.17 -0.56 1.65
C TYR A 103 11.13 -0.59 0.54
N ASP A 104 10.36 -1.68 0.51
CA ASP A 104 9.13 -1.75 -0.27
C ASP A 104 8.11 -0.74 0.31
N VAL A 105 7.22 -0.22 -0.53
CA VAL A 105 6.22 0.78 -0.13
C VAL A 105 4.82 0.26 -0.39
N VAL A 106 3.97 0.32 0.63
CA VAL A 106 2.53 0.07 0.52
C VAL A 106 1.78 1.39 0.60
N TYR A 107 1.16 1.80 -0.48
CA TYR A 107 0.22 2.92 -0.49
C TYR A 107 -1.17 2.40 -0.18
N THR A 108 -1.81 2.95 0.85
CA THR A 108 -3.12 2.49 1.31
C THR A 108 -4.18 3.55 1.11
N MET A 109 -5.39 3.10 0.81
CA MET A 109 -6.55 3.98 0.66
C MET A 109 -7.71 3.51 1.51
N HIS A 110 -8.30 4.45 2.25
CA HIS A 110 -9.45 4.25 3.13
C HIS A 110 -10.75 4.01 2.36
N GLY A 111 -11.82 3.66 3.07
CA GLY A 111 -13.17 3.55 2.54
C GLY A 111 -13.89 4.91 2.48
N HIS A 112 -15.17 4.87 2.04
CA HIS A 112 -16.05 6.04 2.08
C HIS A 112 -16.08 6.67 3.48
N THR A 113 -16.11 8.00 3.55
CA THR A 113 -16.06 8.80 4.79
C THR A 113 -14.83 8.58 5.69
N GLY A 114 -13.86 7.79 5.25
CA GLY A 114 -12.59 7.62 5.96
C GLY A 114 -11.58 8.71 5.63
N ASP A 115 -10.41 8.63 6.25
CA ASP A 115 -9.27 9.52 6.01
C ASP A 115 -7.94 8.81 6.33
N VAL A 116 -6.86 9.55 6.44
CA VAL A 116 -5.50 9.02 6.73
C VAL A 116 -5.43 8.27 8.06
N THR A 117 -6.37 8.51 8.99
CA THR A 117 -6.42 7.87 10.32
C THR A 117 -7.15 6.53 10.32
N SER A 118 -7.89 6.22 9.24
CA SER A 118 -8.78 5.06 9.17
C SER A 118 -8.11 3.70 9.46
N PHE A 119 -6.83 3.58 9.17
CA PHE A 119 -6.05 2.37 9.47
C PHE A 119 -5.17 2.54 10.71
N PRO A 120 -4.29 3.57 10.78
CA PRO A 120 -3.34 3.67 11.87
C PRO A 120 -3.93 4.26 13.14
N GLY A 121 -5.06 4.98 13.08
CA GLY A 121 -5.57 5.83 14.16
C GLY A 121 -4.93 7.22 14.14
N GLU A 122 -5.24 8.02 15.15
CA GLU A 122 -4.59 9.31 15.39
C GLU A 122 -3.16 9.11 15.90
N LEU A 123 -2.27 10.08 15.70
CA LEU A 123 -0.86 9.96 16.09
C LEU A 123 -0.66 9.79 17.61
N ASP A 124 -1.59 10.27 18.42
CA ASP A 124 -1.62 10.13 19.87
C ASP A 124 -2.52 8.98 20.37
N ASP A 125 -3.30 8.35 19.48
CA ASP A 125 -4.18 7.21 19.76
C ASP A 125 -4.17 6.20 18.59
N LEU A 126 -3.06 5.49 18.43
CA LEU A 126 -2.88 4.53 17.34
C LEU A 126 -3.71 3.26 17.57
N THR A 127 -4.22 2.71 16.48
CA THR A 127 -4.96 1.43 16.50
C THR A 127 -4.02 0.24 16.70
N ASP A 128 -4.58 -0.92 17.08
CA ASP A 128 -3.86 -2.17 17.21
C ASP A 128 -3.23 -2.67 15.89
N ILE A 129 -3.62 -2.10 14.74
CA ILE A 129 -3.04 -2.44 13.43
C ILE A 129 -1.53 -2.24 13.43
N LYS A 130 -1.05 -1.14 14.02
CA LYS A 130 0.39 -0.90 14.15
C LYS A 130 1.08 -2.04 14.93
N ASN A 131 0.51 -2.46 16.04
CA ASN A 131 1.08 -3.54 16.86
C ASN A 131 1.13 -4.87 16.09
N VAL A 132 0.09 -5.17 15.32
CA VAL A 132 0.05 -6.36 14.45
C VAL A 132 1.16 -6.30 13.40
N ILE A 133 1.34 -5.16 12.74
CA ILE A 133 2.43 -4.95 11.76
C ILE A 133 3.79 -5.15 12.41
N ASP A 134 4.01 -4.55 13.58
CA ASP A 134 5.25 -4.69 14.34
C ASP A 134 5.57 -6.16 14.67
N HIS A 135 4.58 -6.93 15.14
CA HIS A 135 4.75 -8.35 15.42
C HIS A 135 5.06 -9.19 14.18
N LEU A 136 4.37 -8.91 13.07
CA LEU A 136 4.62 -9.61 11.80
C LEU A 136 6.06 -9.38 11.33
N ILE A 137 6.58 -8.15 11.48
CA ILE A 137 7.96 -7.82 11.14
C ILE A 137 8.94 -8.45 12.13
N GLU A 138 8.71 -8.30 13.44
CA GLU A 138 9.59 -8.86 14.48
C GLU A 138 9.74 -10.37 14.34
N LYS A 139 8.67 -11.08 14.00
CA LYS A 139 8.66 -12.54 13.79
C LYS A 139 9.09 -12.98 12.40
N LYS A 140 9.45 -12.04 11.52
CA LYS A 140 9.85 -12.29 10.13
C LYS A 140 8.76 -12.96 9.28
N GLU A 141 7.51 -12.76 9.66
CA GLU A 141 6.33 -13.16 8.89
C GLU A 141 6.01 -12.14 7.78
N MET A 142 6.53 -10.91 7.94
CA MET A 142 6.48 -9.84 6.96
C MET A 142 7.85 -9.15 6.89
N LYS A 143 8.28 -8.77 5.68
CA LYS A 143 9.47 -7.93 5.52
C LYS A 143 9.20 -6.53 6.07
N PRO A 144 10.21 -5.85 6.66
CA PRO A 144 10.09 -4.43 6.96
C PRO A 144 9.74 -3.64 5.70
N MET A 145 8.72 -2.79 5.79
CA MET A 145 8.25 -1.95 4.69
C MET A 145 7.72 -0.62 5.20
N LEU A 146 7.67 0.38 4.33
CA LEU A 146 6.99 1.64 4.58
C LEU A 146 5.52 1.51 4.19
N MET A 147 4.60 2.07 4.99
CA MET A 147 3.18 2.12 4.62
C MET A 147 2.70 3.56 4.63
N VAL A 148 2.13 4.00 3.52
CA VAL A 148 1.62 5.37 3.33
C VAL A 148 0.10 5.32 3.40
N PHE A 149 -0.48 5.94 4.40
CA PHE A 149 -1.92 6.06 4.60
C PHE A 149 -2.36 7.40 4.01
N ALA A 150 -2.83 7.37 2.77
CA ALA A 150 -3.25 8.55 2.03
C ALA A 150 -4.77 8.72 2.04
N SER A 151 -5.24 9.88 1.57
CA SER A 151 -6.66 10.15 1.36
C SER A 151 -6.86 10.78 -0.03
N TYR A 152 -7.92 10.41 -0.73
CA TYR A 152 -8.34 11.08 -1.96
C TYR A 152 -9.12 12.37 -1.68
N TYR A 153 -9.56 12.60 -0.46
CA TYR A 153 -10.27 13.84 -0.12
C TYR A 153 -9.35 15.06 -0.12
N HIS A 154 -9.90 16.18 -0.54
CA HIS A 154 -9.30 17.50 -0.40
C HIS A 154 -9.85 18.16 0.87
N ASP A 155 -9.14 19.14 1.44
CA ASP A 155 -9.69 19.97 2.50
C ASP A 155 -10.93 20.71 2.00
N ASN A 156 -11.98 20.77 2.80
CA ASN A 156 -13.27 21.41 2.55
C ASN A 156 -14.20 20.68 1.56
N VAL A 157 -14.09 19.38 1.45
CA VAL A 157 -15.04 18.55 0.71
C VAL A 157 -16.23 18.22 1.59
N ASP A 158 -17.44 18.45 1.06
CA ASP A 158 -18.65 17.88 1.61
C ASP A 158 -18.67 16.37 1.30
N MET A 159 -18.45 15.54 2.31
CA MET A 159 -18.30 14.09 2.17
C MET A 159 -19.64 13.35 1.98
N ASP A 160 -20.74 14.09 1.74
CA ASP A 160 -22.10 13.54 1.72
C ASP A 160 -22.61 13.12 0.34
N THR A 161 -21.82 13.14 -0.73
CA THR A 161 -22.31 12.76 -2.07
C THR A 161 -21.46 11.64 -2.69
N ASP A 162 -22.08 10.49 -2.95
CA ASP A 162 -21.47 9.31 -3.59
C ASP A 162 -20.84 9.62 -4.96
N ASP A 163 -21.46 10.50 -5.75
CA ASP A 163 -20.96 10.91 -7.07
C ASP A 163 -19.63 11.68 -6.98
N TYR A 164 -19.41 12.37 -5.88
CA TYR A 164 -18.20 13.14 -5.66
C TYR A 164 -17.00 12.23 -5.29
N ASP A 165 -17.23 11.21 -4.50
CA ASP A 165 -16.21 10.23 -4.15
C ASP A 165 -15.67 9.51 -5.40
N ALA A 166 -16.53 9.16 -6.36
CA ALA A 166 -16.10 8.52 -7.60
C ALA A 166 -15.13 9.41 -8.39
N SER A 167 -15.43 10.72 -8.50
CA SER A 167 -14.56 11.66 -9.20
C SER A 167 -13.23 11.90 -8.49
N LEU A 168 -13.23 11.96 -7.16
CA LEU A 168 -12.01 12.11 -6.35
C LEU A 168 -11.13 10.87 -6.42
N THR A 169 -11.72 9.68 -6.35
CA THR A 169 -10.98 8.43 -6.46
C THR A 169 -10.32 8.29 -7.83
N GLU A 170 -10.96 8.77 -8.90
CA GLU A 170 -10.37 8.82 -10.24
C GLU A 170 -9.23 9.85 -10.31
N ALA A 171 -9.47 11.09 -9.85
CA ALA A 171 -8.50 12.18 -9.87
C ALA A 171 -7.24 11.86 -9.04
N PHE A 172 -7.37 11.10 -7.94
CA PHE A 172 -6.27 10.72 -7.07
C PHE A 172 -5.11 10.02 -7.79
N GLY A 173 -5.34 9.41 -8.96
CA GLY A 173 -4.28 8.81 -9.75
C GLY A 173 -3.23 9.80 -10.20
N LYS A 174 -3.62 11.00 -10.60
CA LYS A 174 -2.71 12.07 -10.99
C LYS A 174 -1.93 12.59 -9.78
N GLU A 175 -2.61 12.84 -8.67
CA GLU A 175 -1.99 13.22 -7.41
C GLU A 175 -0.95 12.18 -6.97
N LEU A 176 -1.32 10.90 -7.00
CA LEU A 176 -0.44 9.80 -6.59
C LEU A 176 0.83 9.75 -7.43
N GLN A 177 0.71 9.81 -8.76
CA GLN A 177 1.83 9.65 -9.70
C GLN A 177 2.72 10.89 -9.76
N ASN A 178 2.12 12.09 -9.77
CA ASN A 178 2.85 13.33 -10.02
C ASN A 178 3.38 13.98 -8.74
N ASP A 179 2.72 13.75 -7.59
CA ASP A 179 3.01 14.50 -6.37
C ASP A 179 3.39 13.59 -5.20
N LEU A 180 2.53 12.67 -4.78
CA LEU A 180 2.75 11.89 -3.57
C LEU A 180 3.93 10.92 -3.72
N ILE A 181 3.97 10.08 -4.76
CA ILE A 181 5.06 9.12 -4.97
C ILE A 181 6.40 9.83 -5.10
N PRO A 182 6.59 10.84 -5.99
CA PRO A 182 7.88 11.49 -6.12
C PRO A 182 8.36 12.15 -4.84
N GLN A 183 7.48 12.87 -4.13
CA GLN A 183 7.87 13.57 -2.90
C GLN A 183 8.16 12.60 -1.76
N PHE A 184 7.35 11.55 -1.63
CA PHE A 184 7.56 10.51 -0.62
C PHE A 184 8.86 9.75 -0.86
N GLU A 185 9.08 9.26 -2.07
CA GLU A 185 10.26 8.44 -2.37
C GLU A 185 11.57 9.25 -2.46
N ASN A 186 11.48 10.57 -2.58
CA ASN A 186 12.63 11.46 -2.37
C ASN A 186 12.99 11.62 -0.88
N ALA A 187 12.02 11.44 0.02
CA ALA A 187 12.22 11.67 1.45
C ALA A 187 12.61 10.40 2.22
N TYR A 188 12.35 9.21 1.67
CA TYR A 188 12.54 7.94 2.34
C TYR A 188 13.44 6.98 1.53
N HIS A 189 14.06 6.00 2.22
CA HIS A 189 14.90 4.98 1.60
C HIS A 189 14.06 3.94 0.87
N THR A 190 13.67 4.22 -0.35
CA THR A 190 12.91 3.32 -1.22
C THR A 190 13.78 2.72 -2.32
N TYR A 191 13.21 1.90 -3.18
CA TYR A 191 13.92 1.31 -4.32
C TYR A 191 14.04 2.26 -5.52
N ALA A 192 13.34 3.39 -5.54
CA ALA A 192 13.54 4.40 -6.57
C ALA A 192 14.96 4.99 -6.48
N SER A 193 15.64 5.08 -7.60
CA SER A 193 16.98 5.66 -7.65
C SER A 193 16.96 7.18 -7.72
N SER A 194 15.89 7.73 -8.29
CA SER A 194 15.55 9.15 -8.30
C SER A 194 14.03 9.33 -8.41
N THR A 195 13.57 10.57 -8.50
CA THR A 195 12.15 10.91 -8.72
C THR A 195 11.80 11.11 -10.19
N SER A 196 12.69 10.75 -11.12
CA SER A 196 12.35 10.75 -12.54
C SER A 196 11.29 9.68 -12.84
N GLU A 197 10.47 9.91 -13.85
CA GLU A 197 9.42 8.96 -14.24
C GLU A 197 10.02 7.58 -14.55
N GLU A 198 11.18 7.55 -15.22
CA GLU A 198 11.89 6.33 -15.60
C GLU A 198 12.29 5.51 -14.37
N ASP A 199 12.89 6.15 -13.36
CA ASP A 199 13.34 5.47 -12.14
C ASP A 199 12.16 5.02 -11.26
N LEU A 200 11.09 5.84 -11.20
CA LEU A 200 9.86 5.46 -10.51
C LEU A 200 9.19 4.25 -11.18
N ILE A 201 9.21 4.15 -12.50
CA ILE A 201 8.69 2.99 -13.23
C ILE A 201 9.62 1.79 -13.05
N ALA A 202 10.93 1.97 -13.13
CA ALA A 202 11.90 0.88 -12.96
C ALA A 202 11.79 0.20 -11.58
N SER A 203 11.40 0.96 -10.55
CA SER A 203 11.23 0.46 -9.18
C SER A 203 9.80 -0.03 -8.86
N ARG A 204 8.92 -0.16 -9.86
CA ARG A 204 7.50 -0.53 -9.68
C ARG A 204 7.27 -1.83 -8.91
N ASP A 205 8.19 -2.80 -9.01
CA ASP A 205 8.08 -4.11 -8.37
C ASP A 205 8.17 -4.03 -6.83
N HIS A 206 8.51 -2.85 -6.32
CA HIS A 206 8.61 -2.54 -4.90
C HIS A 206 7.44 -1.68 -4.38
N ARG A 207 6.35 -1.54 -5.16
CA ARG A 207 5.15 -0.79 -4.76
C ARG A 207 3.90 -1.65 -4.82
N ILE A 208 3.12 -1.50 -3.76
CA ILE A 208 1.81 -2.13 -3.57
C ILE A 208 0.79 -1.02 -3.40
N PHE A 209 -0.35 -1.12 -4.08
CA PHE A 209 -1.52 -0.29 -3.78
C PHE A 209 -2.61 -1.15 -3.15
N LEU A 210 -3.08 -0.74 -1.97
CA LEU A 210 -4.04 -1.47 -1.15
C LEU A 210 -5.20 -0.56 -0.77
N GLY A 211 -6.45 -1.03 -0.90
CA GLY A 211 -7.61 -0.21 -0.56
C GLY A 211 -8.80 -0.98 -0.04
N PHE A 212 -9.50 -0.38 0.93
CA PHE A 212 -10.67 -0.94 1.59
C PHE A 212 -11.96 -0.26 1.13
N SER A 213 -13.02 -1.03 0.81
CA SER A 213 -14.34 -0.51 0.42
C SER A 213 -14.23 0.48 -0.75
N MET A 214 -14.54 1.76 -0.61
CA MET A 214 -14.29 2.78 -1.65
C MET A 214 -12.80 2.86 -2.02
N GLY A 215 -11.89 2.57 -1.11
CA GLY A 215 -10.47 2.38 -1.43
C GLY A 215 -10.22 1.17 -2.33
N ALA A 216 -11.05 0.12 -2.30
CA ALA A 216 -10.98 -0.97 -3.26
C ALA A 216 -11.39 -0.50 -4.67
N VAL A 217 -12.40 0.38 -4.77
CA VAL A 217 -12.76 1.05 -6.04
C VAL A 217 -11.56 1.88 -6.53
N THR A 218 -10.94 2.67 -5.65
CA THR A 218 -9.72 3.42 -5.97
C THR A 218 -8.61 2.49 -6.45
N THR A 219 -8.45 1.31 -5.84
CA THR A 219 -7.44 0.32 -6.25
C THR A 219 -7.67 -0.18 -7.68
N TRP A 220 -8.91 -0.39 -8.09
CA TRP A 220 -9.25 -0.75 -9.48
C TRP A 220 -8.94 0.39 -10.46
N TYR A 221 -9.22 1.65 -10.11
CA TYR A 221 -8.79 2.79 -10.93
C TYR A 221 -7.27 2.84 -11.04
N ARG A 222 -6.54 2.65 -9.92
CA ARG A 222 -5.05 2.62 -9.95
C ARG A 222 -4.51 1.46 -10.78
N MET A 223 -5.17 0.33 -10.80
CA MET A 223 -4.81 -0.76 -11.70
C MET A 223 -4.95 -0.36 -13.17
N MET A 224 -5.95 0.45 -13.53
CA MET A 224 -6.15 0.89 -14.90
C MET A 224 -5.18 1.99 -15.34
N ASP A 225 -4.85 2.95 -14.46
CA ASP A 225 -4.10 4.16 -14.81
C ASP A 225 -2.65 4.18 -14.31
N SER A 226 -2.32 3.38 -13.28
CA SER A 226 -1.03 3.44 -12.58
C SER A 226 -0.21 2.14 -12.68
N MET A 227 -0.53 1.21 -13.59
CA MET A 227 0.19 -0.07 -13.74
C MET A 227 1.69 0.10 -14.01
N ARG A 228 2.10 1.24 -14.54
CA ARG A 228 3.52 1.56 -14.77
C ARG A 228 4.27 1.80 -13.47
N TYR A 229 3.57 2.24 -12.41
CA TYR A 229 4.15 2.63 -11.11
C TYR A 229 4.02 1.54 -10.04
N PHE A 230 3.07 0.60 -10.19
CA PHE A 230 2.78 -0.43 -9.21
C PHE A 230 2.84 -1.83 -9.83
N ARG A 231 3.31 -2.80 -9.05
CA ARG A 231 3.29 -4.21 -9.41
C ARG A 231 2.10 -4.95 -8.82
N TYR A 232 1.70 -4.57 -7.60
CA TYR A 232 0.72 -5.31 -6.82
C TYR A 232 -0.45 -4.42 -6.45
N TYR A 233 -1.66 -4.99 -6.55
CA TYR A 233 -2.91 -4.34 -6.22
C TYR A 233 -3.73 -5.24 -5.33
N VAL A 234 -4.22 -4.71 -4.19
CA VAL A 234 -4.96 -5.46 -3.17
C VAL A 234 -6.27 -4.75 -2.86
N PRO A 235 -7.30 -4.88 -3.72
CA PRO A 235 -8.64 -4.40 -3.41
C PRO A 235 -9.32 -5.35 -2.43
N PHE A 236 -9.99 -4.81 -1.38
CA PHE A 236 -10.74 -5.60 -0.43
C PHE A 236 -11.93 -4.84 0.17
N SER A 237 -12.98 -5.59 0.59
CA SER A 237 -14.21 -5.05 1.18
C SER A 237 -14.86 -6.05 2.13
#